data_aa7e8fc13f90891e9718de3658894612
#
_entry.id   aa7e8fc13f90891e9718de3658894612
#
_cell.length_a   1.000
_cell.length_b   1.000
_cell.length_c   1.000
_cell.angle_alpha   90.00
_cell.angle_beta   90.00
_cell.angle_gamma   90.00
#
_symmetry.space_group_name_H-M   'P 1'
#
loop_
_entity.id
_entity.type
_entity.pdbx_description
1 polymer ?
#
loop_
_entity_poly.entity_id
_entity_poly.type
_entity_poly.pdbx_seq_one_letter_code
_entity_poly.pdbx_strand_id
1 'polypeptide(L)'
;MSIITPAHLEMRNISISFSGFRALQQVDFTLEGGSTHALVGANGAGKSTFMAILSGAHNHYRGEIFIDGQQVDIHSPRQAKQHGIHVVQQEVDVALVPTLSVAENIMLDTLAEQGHLFNWPQLYRQAEALLEQLDLKLNVRQRLESCTLAEKQQVLLARALSHQCRFLILDEPTAPLDQEESARLFRVVRRLQSEGIAIVFISHRIHELREVCDQLTVLRDGRKVSHDAMGDLSGEQIVEKMLGHTLDDIYPPRRTAFSDKTLLSVKGLHDQHKLRDISLTLREGEILGIAGLAGAGKTELCKALFGATPSRVDQGELQGRPWKPRSPDRSVAQGLALVPEERRKEGIFIHEGIPMNLSVAADDSFSRWSIFSRRQELSWAKELIQRLGVRTSSPQQKLARLSGGNQQKVAIGKWLRGNAQVLIFDEPTKGVDIKAKQDLFNLIDGLAQQGKGIIYASGEFSELVGLCDRICVLWDGRIVAELNAADVDEETLLLFSTGGTPQ
;
A
#
# COMPACT_ATOMS: atom_id res chain seq x y z
N MET A 1 29.69 31.14 -16.79
CA MET A 1 29.07 30.19 -15.84
C MET A 1 28.27 31.03 -14.86
N SER A 2 26.97 31.18 -15.07
CA SER A 2 26.09 31.77 -14.07
C SER A 2 26.07 30.82 -12.89
N ILE A 3 26.41 31.30 -11.71
CA ILE A 3 26.22 30.59 -10.43
C ILE A 3 24.71 30.41 -10.32
N ILE A 4 24.20 29.24 -10.68
CA ILE A 4 22.82 28.89 -10.39
C ILE A 4 22.75 28.75 -8.87
N THR A 5 22.19 29.73 -8.19
CA THR A 5 21.89 29.61 -6.77
C THR A 5 20.99 28.41 -6.61
N PRO A 6 21.33 27.42 -5.78
CA PRO A 6 20.50 26.24 -5.59
C PRO A 6 19.10 26.70 -5.13
N ALA A 7 18.07 26.09 -5.69
CA ALA A 7 16.70 26.40 -5.32
C ALA A 7 16.50 26.15 -3.83
N HIS A 8 15.93 27.09 -3.10
CA HIS A 8 15.67 26.96 -1.67
C HIS A 8 14.19 27.21 -1.37
N LEU A 9 13.53 26.29 -0.69
CA LEU A 9 12.15 26.40 -0.26
C LEU A 9 12.08 26.23 1.27
N GLU A 10 11.38 27.14 1.92
CA GLU A 10 11.17 27.10 3.36
C GLU A 10 9.68 27.31 3.67
N MET A 11 9.12 26.49 4.53
CA MET A 11 7.79 26.61 5.09
C MET A 11 7.90 26.80 6.59
N ARG A 12 7.28 27.86 7.13
CA ARG A 12 7.37 28.23 8.55
C ARG A 12 5.98 28.20 9.20
N ASN A 13 5.90 27.53 10.36
CA ASN A 13 4.71 27.51 11.24
C ASN A 13 3.42 27.06 10.54
N ILE A 14 3.51 26.15 9.58
CA ILE A 14 2.35 25.72 8.78
C ILE A 14 1.34 25.00 9.64
N SER A 15 0.12 25.53 9.66
CA SER A 15 -1.00 24.94 10.41
C SER A 15 -2.29 25.00 9.60
N ILE A 16 -3.07 23.92 9.62
CA ILE A 16 -4.37 23.83 8.95
C ILE A 16 -5.33 22.94 9.72
N SER A 17 -6.61 23.28 9.70
CA SER A 17 -7.67 22.50 10.36
C SER A 17 -8.85 22.29 9.42
N PHE A 18 -9.47 21.11 9.47
CA PHE A 18 -10.68 20.74 8.72
C PHE A 18 -11.78 20.31 9.69
N SER A 19 -12.92 20.99 9.66
CA SER A 19 -14.09 20.61 10.48
C SER A 19 -13.77 20.31 11.95
N GLY A 20 -12.84 21.08 12.56
CA GLY A 20 -12.42 20.91 13.97
C GLY A 20 -11.26 19.92 14.19
N PHE A 21 -10.84 19.18 13.18
CA PHE A 21 -9.65 18.34 13.25
C PHE A 21 -8.42 19.13 12.77
N ARG A 22 -7.37 19.17 13.60
CA ARG A 22 -6.09 19.81 13.27
C ARG A 22 -5.24 18.85 12.46
N ALA A 23 -5.15 19.07 11.14
CA ALA A 23 -4.38 18.22 10.24
C ALA A 23 -2.87 18.55 10.29
N LEU A 24 -2.50 19.84 10.48
CA LEU A 24 -1.12 20.25 10.72
C LEU A 24 -1.06 21.30 11.83
N GLN A 25 0.01 21.26 12.62
CA GLN A 25 0.23 22.12 13.78
C GLN A 25 1.67 22.61 13.82
N GLN A 26 1.92 23.85 13.39
CA GLN A 26 3.21 24.55 13.45
C GLN A 26 4.36 23.70 12.85
N VAL A 27 4.16 23.24 11.62
CA VAL A 27 5.15 22.42 10.90
C VAL A 27 6.09 23.36 10.16
N ASP A 28 7.42 23.21 10.44
CA ASP A 28 8.49 23.84 9.68
C ASP A 28 9.14 22.82 8.77
N PHE A 29 9.49 23.23 7.56
CA PHE A 29 10.12 22.34 6.58
C PHE A 29 11.04 23.15 5.67
N THR A 30 12.18 22.58 5.32
CA THR A 30 13.14 23.16 4.38
C THR A 30 13.49 22.16 3.30
N LEU A 31 13.68 22.64 2.09
CA LEU A 31 14.06 21.83 0.93
C LEU A 31 15.09 22.57 0.10
N GLU A 32 16.21 21.92 -0.18
CA GLU A 32 17.35 22.50 -0.91
C GLU A 32 17.49 21.88 -2.29
N GLY A 33 17.85 22.71 -3.27
CA GLY A 33 18.13 22.26 -4.63
C GLY A 33 19.31 21.29 -4.68
N GLY A 34 19.16 20.24 -5.47
CA GLY A 34 20.14 19.16 -5.55
C GLY A 34 20.08 18.19 -4.37
N SER A 35 19.01 18.22 -3.58
CA SER A 35 18.79 17.24 -2.52
C SER A 35 17.47 16.49 -2.69
N THR A 36 17.41 15.27 -2.23
CA THR A 36 16.19 14.47 -2.13
C THR A 36 15.82 14.29 -0.66
N HIS A 37 14.65 14.79 -0.30
CA HIS A 37 14.15 14.85 1.08
C HIS A 37 12.99 13.88 1.28
N ALA A 38 13.15 12.90 2.14
CA ALA A 38 12.09 11.99 2.54
C ALA A 38 11.09 12.68 3.48
N LEU A 39 9.80 12.62 3.16
CA LEU A 39 8.74 13.01 4.07
C LEU A 39 7.94 11.78 4.48
N VAL A 40 8.11 11.34 5.71
CA VAL A 40 7.52 10.09 6.24
C VAL A 40 6.57 10.34 7.40
N GLY A 41 5.78 9.34 7.73
CA GLY A 41 4.81 9.34 8.82
C GLY A 41 3.67 8.38 8.55
N ALA A 42 2.95 7.96 9.57
CA ALA A 42 1.78 7.10 9.44
C ALA A 42 0.67 7.76 8.59
N ASN A 43 -0.33 6.97 8.16
CA ASN A 43 -1.50 7.52 7.49
C ASN A 43 -2.27 8.45 8.45
N GLY A 44 -2.64 9.63 7.95
CA GLY A 44 -3.22 10.68 8.77
C GLY A 44 -2.21 11.54 9.53
N ALA A 45 -0.89 11.33 9.38
CA ALA A 45 0.14 12.17 9.97
C ALA A 45 0.20 13.60 9.40
N GLY A 46 -0.50 13.86 8.28
CA GLY A 46 -0.57 15.17 7.65
C GLY A 46 0.26 15.33 6.37
N LYS A 47 0.95 14.28 5.88
CA LYS A 47 1.82 14.34 4.68
C LYS A 47 1.09 14.89 3.44
N SER A 48 -0.01 14.27 3.05
CA SER A 48 -0.78 14.70 1.86
C SER A 48 -1.37 16.11 2.04
N THR A 49 -1.77 16.48 3.26
CA THR A 49 -2.22 17.84 3.57
C THR A 49 -1.09 18.85 3.43
N PHE A 50 0.11 18.50 3.90
CA PHE A 50 1.29 19.35 3.79
C PHE A 50 1.67 19.57 2.32
N MET A 51 1.68 18.51 1.51
CA MET A 51 1.92 18.62 0.07
C MET A 51 0.80 19.36 -0.66
N ALA A 52 -0.45 19.22 -0.24
CA ALA A 52 -1.57 19.94 -0.81
C ALA A 52 -1.49 21.47 -0.59
N ILE A 53 -0.90 21.91 0.52
CA ILE A 53 -0.58 23.34 0.76
C ILE A 53 0.51 23.78 -0.22
N LEU A 54 1.61 23.03 -0.31
CA LEU A 54 2.74 23.37 -1.18
C LEU A 54 2.35 23.38 -2.67
N SER A 55 1.46 22.47 -3.07
CA SER A 55 0.91 22.42 -4.43
C SER A 55 -0.19 23.46 -4.71
N GLY A 56 -0.59 24.26 -3.72
CA GLY A 56 -1.67 25.24 -3.86
C GLY A 56 -3.09 24.65 -3.92
N ALA A 57 -3.24 23.35 -3.63
CA ALA A 57 -4.56 22.72 -3.56
C ALA A 57 -5.33 23.10 -2.28
N HIS A 58 -4.61 23.47 -1.21
CA HIS A 58 -5.18 24.05 0.02
C HIS A 58 -4.61 25.46 0.24
N ASN A 59 -5.49 26.47 0.31
CA ASN A 59 -5.13 27.87 0.44
C ASN A 59 -5.56 28.53 1.77
N HIS A 60 -6.19 27.77 2.68
CA HIS A 60 -6.70 28.26 3.97
C HIS A 60 -5.84 27.80 5.15
N TYR A 61 -4.52 27.86 5.01
CA TYR A 61 -3.55 27.54 6.06
C TYR A 61 -3.06 28.80 6.78
N ARG A 62 -2.40 28.62 7.90
CA ARG A 62 -1.62 29.64 8.63
C ARG A 62 -0.15 29.29 8.51
N GLY A 63 0.71 30.29 8.51
CA GLY A 63 2.13 30.15 8.33
C GLY A 63 2.61 30.83 7.05
N GLU A 64 3.87 30.71 6.72
CA GLU A 64 4.53 31.42 5.62
C GLU A 64 5.33 30.44 4.77
N ILE A 65 5.40 30.72 3.46
CA ILE A 65 6.22 29.99 2.50
C ILE A 65 7.21 30.96 1.89
N PHE A 66 8.48 30.56 1.83
CA PHE A 66 9.55 31.33 1.22
C PHE A 66 10.19 30.51 0.09
N ILE A 67 10.46 31.16 -1.03
CA ILE A 67 11.26 30.60 -2.12
C ILE A 67 12.43 31.54 -2.38
N ASP A 68 13.65 31.03 -2.30
CA ASP A 68 14.89 31.80 -2.42
C ASP A 68 14.94 33.03 -1.47
N GLY A 69 14.39 32.88 -0.27
CA GLY A 69 14.30 33.92 0.75
C GLY A 69 13.18 34.95 0.53
N GLN A 70 12.41 34.84 -0.55
CA GLN A 70 11.25 35.70 -0.80
C GLN A 70 9.97 35.03 -0.34
N GLN A 71 9.16 35.73 0.44
CA GLN A 71 7.85 35.23 0.83
C GLN A 71 6.93 35.15 -0.38
N VAL A 72 6.24 34.01 -0.53
CA VAL A 72 5.32 33.75 -1.63
C VAL A 72 3.98 33.25 -1.10
N ASP A 73 2.91 33.69 -1.76
CA ASP A 73 1.55 33.25 -1.45
C ASP A 73 1.08 32.28 -2.55
N ILE A 74 0.83 31.02 -2.18
CA ILE A 74 0.40 29.97 -3.11
C ILE A 74 -1.06 29.64 -2.84
N HIS A 75 -1.97 30.12 -3.69
CA HIS A 75 -3.41 29.94 -3.54
C HIS A 75 -4.03 29.01 -4.60
N SER A 76 -3.26 28.55 -5.55
CA SER A 76 -3.74 27.65 -6.61
C SER A 76 -2.61 26.79 -7.18
N PRO A 77 -2.93 25.62 -7.77
CA PRO A 77 -1.94 24.78 -8.44
C PRO A 77 -1.21 25.48 -9.60
N ARG A 78 -1.88 26.42 -10.26
CA ARG A 78 -1.26 27.24 -11.31
C ARG A 78 -0.16 28.12 -10.76
N GLN A 79 -0.38 28.77 -9.62
CA GLN A 79 0.66 29.58 -8.96
C GLN A 79 1.83 28.71 -8.46
N ALA A 80 1.56 27.53 -7.88
CA ALA A 80 2.61 26.60 -7.49
C ALA A 80 3.51 26.24 -8.69
N LYS A 81 2.92 25.91 -9.85
CA LYS A 81 3.67 25.64 -11.09
C LYS A 81 4.48 26.84 -11.57
N GLN A 82 3.96 28.07 -11.46
CA GLN A 82 4.69 29.29 -11.81
C GLN A 82 5.95 29.49 -10.93
N HIS A 83 5.94 29.00 -9.70
CA HIS A 83 7.11 28.96 -8.83
C HIS A 83 8.00 27.72 -9.03
N GLY A 84 7.70 26.90 -10.04
CA GLY A 84 8.45 25.67 -10.35
C GLY A 84 8.14 24.48 -9.44
N ILE A 85 7.02 24.48 -8.72
CA ILE A 85 6.60 23.39 -7.84
C ILE A 85 5.68 22.45 -8.64
N HIS A 86 6.10 21.21 -8.80
CA HIS A 86 5.37 20.16 -9.52
C HIS A 86 5.14 18.95 -8.64
N VAL A 87 3.98 18.30 -8.80
CA VAL A 87 3.56 17.14 -8.00
C VAL A 87 3.20 15.98 -8.91
N VAL A 88 3.80 14.83 -8.63
CA VAL A 88 3.40 13.52 -9.17
C VAL A 88 2.58 12.82 -8.08
N GLN A 89 1.27 12.73 -8.32
CA GLN A 89 0.31 12.19 -7.36
C GLN A 89 0.28 10.66 -7.38
N GLN A 90 -0.13 10.06 -6.26
CA GLN A 90 -0.29 8.62 -6.09
C GLN A 90 -1.34 8.03 -7.05
N GLU A 91 -2.48 8.71 -7.28
CA GLU A 91 -3.55 8.24 -8.14
C GLU A 91 -3.31 8.68 -9.60
N VAL A 92 -2.65 7.84 -10.38
CA VAL A 92 -2.23 8.09 -11.76
C VAL A 92 -3.41 8.38 -12.69
N ASP A 93 -4.47 7.59 -12.59
CA ASP A 93 -5.62 7.69 -13.49
C ASP A 93 -6.45 8.97 -13.30
N VAL A 94 -6.36 9.61 -12.13
CA VAL A 94 -7.07 10.89 -11.87
C VAL A 94 -6.35 12.09 -12.50
N ALA A 95 -5.03 12.00 -12.64
CA ALA A 95 -4.19 13.09 -13.13
C ALA A 95 -4.05 13.11 -14.66
N LEU A 96 -4.39 12.03 -15.36
CA LEU A 96 -4.18 11.85 -16.79
C LEU A 96 -5.51 11.75 -17.56
N VAL A 97 -5.46 12.09 -18.85
CA VAL A 97 -6.61 12.00 -19.76
C VAL A 97 -6.48 10.76 -20.64
N PRO A 98 -7.25 9.68 -20.42
CA PRO A 98 -7.07 8.39 -21.08
C PRO A 98 -7.21 8.42 -22.61
N THR A 99 -8.09 9.30 -23.11
CA THR A 99 -8.42 9.43 -24.54
C THR A 99 -7.38 10.20 -25.35
N LEU A 100 -6.49 10.94 -24.68
CA LEU A 100 -5.39 11.67 -25.33
C LEU A 100 -4.17 10.77 -25.51
N SER A 101 -3.28 11.16 -26.43
CA SER A 101 -1.99 10.50 -26.63
C SER A 101 -1.03 10.75 -25.46
N VAL A 102 0.05 9.97 -25.40
CA VAL A 102 1.15 10.17 -24.45
C VAL A 102 1.70 11.59 -24.57
N ALA A 103 1.99 12.07 -25.79
CA ALA A 103 2.51 13.43 -26.01
C ALA A 103 1.55 14.52 -25.54
N GLU A 104 0.26 14.39 -25.82
CA GLU A 104 -0.75 15.35 -25.39
C GLU A 104 -0.86 15.39 -23.86
N ASN A 105 -0.75 14.24 -23.17
CA ASN A 105 -0.73 14.19 -21.72
C ASN A 105 0.54 14.82 -21.14
N ILE A 106 1.71 14.58 -21.72
CA ILE A 106 2.97 15.21 -21.29
C ILE A 106 2.91 16.71 -21.44
N MET A 107 2.44 17.20 -22.60
CA MET A 107 2.44 18.61 -22.97
C MET A 107 1.13 19.33 -22.63
N LEU A 108 0.28 18.77 -21.75
CA LEU A 108 -1.07 19.27 -21.49
C LEU A 108 -1.07 20.69 -20.95
N ASP A 109 -0.13 21.03 -20.09
CA ASP A 109 0.00 22.38 -19.53
C ASP A 109 0.41 23.40 -20.63
N THR A 110 1.33 23.02 -21.51
CA THR A 110 1.72 23.83 -22.68
C THR A 110 0.55 24.04 -23.64
N LEU A 111 -0.25 22.99 -23.88
CA LEU A 111 -1.46 23.09 -24.69
C LEU A 111 -2.48 24.06 -24.11
N ALA A 112 -2.62 24.08 -22.78
CA ALA A 112 -3.55 25.01 -22.10
C ALA A 112 -3.10 26.49 -22.19
N GLU A 113 -1.81 26.76 -22.35
CA GLU A 113 -1.25 28.10 -22.40
C GLU A 113 -1.20 28.71 -23.82
N GLN A 114 -1.02 27.90 -24.86
CA GLN A 114 -0.76 28.35 -26.24
C GLN A 114 -2.00 28.76 -27.05
N GLY A 115 -3.24 28.61 -26.55
CA GLY A 115 -4.46 28.99 -27.28
C GLY A 115 -4.83 28.04 -28.42
N HIS A 116 -5.40 28.57 -29.56
CA HIS A 116 -6.08 27.74 -30.56
C HIS A 116 -5.24 27.19 -31.73
N LEU A 117 -3.98 27.58 -31.86
CA LEU A 117 -3.13 27.15 -32.96
C LEU A 117 -1.95 26.30 -32.48
N PHE A 118 -2.05 24.98 -32.66
CA PHE A 118 -1.02 24.04 -32.20
C PHE A 118 -0.16 23.54 -33.38
N ASN A 119 1.16 23.53 -33.17
CA ASN A 119 2.09 22.86 -34.06
C ASN A 119 2.30 21.42 -33.57
N TRP A 120 1.44 20.50 -34.01
CA TRP A 120 1.49 19.09 -33.66
C TRP A 120 2.85 18.43 -33.86
N PRO A 121 3.52 18.59 -35.02
CA PRO A 121 4.87 18.05 -35.25
C PRO A 121 5.90 18.55 -34.22
N GLN A 122 5.79 19.79 -33.77
CA GLN A 122 6.67 20.36 -32.74
C GLN A 122 6.37 19.75 -31.38
N LEU A 123 5.09 19.62 -31.01
CA LEU A 123 4.65 19.04 -29.77
C LEU A 123 5.15 17.59 -29.60
N TYR A 124 4.97 16.76 -30.63
CA TYR A 124 5.49 15.38 -30.63
C TYR A 124 7.00 15.34 -30.45
N ARG A 125 7.75 16.18 -31.18
CA ARG A 125 9.22 16.25 -31.04
C ARG A 125 9.67 16.67 -29.65
N GLN A 126 8.95 17.62 -29.01
CA GLN A 126 9.27 18.05 -27.67
C GLN A 126 9.00 16.93 -26.63
N ALA A 127 7.88 16.23 -26.79
CA ALA A 127 7.57 15.08 -25.93
C ALA A 127 8.58 13.93 -26.14
N GLU A 128 8.97 13.63 -27.36
CA GLU A 128 10.01 12.63 -27.66
C GLU A 128 11.35 12.99 -27.02
N ALA A 129 11.81 14.24 -27.22
CA ALA A 129 13.06 14.71 -26.61
C ALA A 129 13.06 14.63 -25.09
N LEU A 130 11.92 14.93 -24.43
CA LEU A 130 11.78 14.81 -22.99
C LEU A 130 11.82 13.36 -22.52
N LEU A 131 11.13 12.45 -23.22
CA LEU A 131 11.18 11.02 -22.90
C LEU A 131 12.60 10.45 -23.10
N GLU A 132 13.29 10.86 -24.16
CA GLU A 132 14.67 10.47 -24.42
C GLU A 132 15.62 11.00 -23.34
N GLN A 133 15.43 12.26 -22.91
CA GLN A 133 16.15 12.84 -21.78
C GLN A 133 15.95 12.04 -20.48
N LEU A 134 14.79 11.45 -20.25
CA LEU A 134 14.46 10.67 -19.06
C LEU A 134 14.78 9.17 -19.20
N ASP A 135 15.35 8.73 -20.33
CA ASP A 135 15.58 7.32 -20.67
C ASP A 135 14.29 6.48 -20.62
N LEU A 136 13.17 7.09 -21.07
CA LEU A 136 11.86 6.45 -21.10
C LEU A 136 11.48 6.03 -22.52
N LYS A 137 11.16 4.76 -22.71
CA LYS A 137 10.82 4.18 -24.01
C LYS A 137 9.30 4.09 -24.19
N LEU A 138 8.68 5.21 -24.54
CA LEU A 138 7.24 5.28 -24.78
C LEU A 138 6.95 5.80 -26.18
N ASN A 139 5.91 5.26 -26.83
CA ASN A 139 5.44 5.80 -28.11
C ASN A 139 4.56 7.04 -27.83
N VAL A 140 5.07 8.21 -28.20
CA VAL A 140 4.38 9.50 -27.96
C VAL A 140 3.00 9.61 -28.62
N ARG A 141 2.74 8.83 -29.68
CA ARG A 141 1.46 8.83 -30.43
C ARG A 141 0.46 7.81 -29.92
N GLN A 142 0.88 6.91 -29.02
CA GLN A 142 0.03 5.90 -28.40
C GLN A 142 -1.01 6.58 -27.51
N ARG A 143 -2.26 6.06 -27.50
CA ARG A 143 -3.28 6.52 -26.58
C ARG A 143 -2.97 6.05 -25.16
N LEU A 144 -3.20 6.93 -24.20
CA LEU A 144 -2.86 6.66 -22.82
C LEU A 144 -3.65 5.48 -22.23
N GLU A 145 -4.88 5.25 -22.68
CA GLU A 145 -5.69 4.10 -22.24
C GLU A 145 -5.06 2.73 -22.53
N SER A 146 -4.17 2.65 -23.53
CA SER A 146 -3.43 1.43 -23.87
C SER A 146 -2.11 1.26 -23.10
N CYS A 147 -1.72 2.25 -22.30
CA CYS A 147 -0.53 2.20 -21.47
C CYS A 147 -0.76 1.39 -20.19
N THR A 148 0.28 0.67 -19.76
CA THR A 148 0.34 0.05 -18.44
C THR A 148 0.34 1.11 -17.34
N LEU A 149 0.10 0.72 -16.11
CA LEU A 149 0.11 1.63 -14.97
C LEU A 149 1.51 2.25 -14.75
N ALA A 150 2.55 1.46 -14.96
CA ALA A 150 3.95 1.92 -14.92
C ALA A 150 4.27 2.95 -16.00
N GLU A 151 3.82 2.72 -17.24
CA GLU A 151 3.99 3.69 -18.35
C GLU A 151 3.22 4.99 -18.05
N LYS A 152 2.02 4.91 -17.51
CA LYS A 152 1.26 6.09 -17.08
C LYS A 152 2.00 6.89 -16.01
N GLN A 153 2.66 6.21 -15.05
CA GLN A 153 3.50 6.87 -14.04
C GLN A 153 4.67 7.62 -14.67
N GLN A 154 5.30 7.03 -15.69
CA GLN A 154 6.37 7.68 -16.46
C GLN A 154 5.87 8.92 -17.21
N VAL A 155 4.65 8.86 -17.76
CA VAL A 155 4.00 10.02 -18.40
C VAL A 155 3.76 11.16 -17.42
N LEU A 156 3.31 10.86 -16.19
CA LEU A 156 3.14 11.87 -15.13
C LEU A 156 4.46 12.53 -14.74
N LEU A 157 5.53 11.74 -14.63
CA LEU A 157 6.85 12.27 -14.33
C LEU A 157 7.35 13.18 -15.46
N ALA A 158 7.23 12.73 -16.71
CA ALA A 158 7.59 13.53 -17.89
C ALA A 158 6.77 14.83 -17.97
N ARG A 159 5.47 14.79 -17.67
CA ARG A 159 4.63 15.99 -17.59
C ARG A 159 5.08 16.96 -16.51
N ALA A 160 5.45 16.48 -15.33
CA ALA A 160 5.96 17.35 -14.26
C ALA A 160 7.25 18.08 -14.67
N LEU A 161 8.05 17.45 -15.54
CA LEU A 161 9.32 17.98 -16.04
C LEU A 161 9.22 18.73 -17.38
N SER A 162 8.03 18.77 -18.01
CA SER A 162 7.82 19.49 -19.28
C SER A 162 7.91 21.02 -19.15
N HIS A 163 7.86 21.53 -17.95
CA HIS A 163 8.04 22.94 -17.60
C HIS A 163 9.25 23.14 -16.68
N GLN A 164 9.56 24.39 -16.34
CA GLN A 164 10.64 24.72 -15.40
C GLN A 164 10.33 24.12 -14.01
N CYS A 165 10.77 22.88 -13.78
CA CYS A 165 10.64 22.23 -12.50
C CYS A 165 11.85 22.56 -11.63
N ARG A 166 11.61 23.17 -10.47
CA ARG A 166 12.62 23.47 -9.44
C ARG A 166 12.44 22.61 -8.20
N PHE A 167 11.18 22.31 -7.89
CA PHE A 167 10.75 21.52 -6.74
C PHE A 167 9.81 20.41 -7.22
N LEU A 168 10.22 19.17 -7.08
CA LEU A 168 9.47 18.00 -7.51
C LEU A 168 8.98 17.21 -6.29
N ILE A 169 7.67 17.01 -6.19
CA ILE A 169 7.07 16.20 -5.15
C ILE A 169 6.63 14.87 -5.76
N LEU A 170 7.13 13.77 -5.22
CA LEU A 170 6.80 12.41 -5.62
C LEU A 170 6.05 11.73 -4.48
N ASP A 171 4.73 11.54 -4.65
CA ASP A 171 3.87 10.91 -3.64
C ASP A 171 3.63 9.44 -3.99
N GLU A 172 4.29 8.53 -3.26
CA GLU A 172 4.31 7.08 -3.45
C GLU A 172 4.55 6.64 -4.91
N PRO A 173 5.61 7.14 -5.58
CA PRO A 173 5.78 6.97 -7.02
C PRO A 173 6.10 5.52 -7.43
N THR A 174 6.50 4.67 -6.51
CA THR A 174 6.86 3.25 -6.74
C THR A 174 5.72 2.28 -6.45
N ALA A 175 4.58 2.74 -5.93
CA ALA A 175 3.48 1.86 -5.56
C ALA A 175 2.99 0.95 -6.72
N PRO A 176 2.90 1.41 -7.99
CA PRO A 176 2.49 0.59 -9.12
C PRO A 176 3.65 -0.12 -9.84
N LEU A 177 4.90 0.07 -9.42
CA LEU A 177 6.10 -0.36 -10.13
C LEU A 177 6.65 -1.68 -9.58
N ASP A 178 7.22 -2.48 -10.48
CA ASP A 178 8.06 -3.60 -10.10
C ASP A 178 9.47 -3.14 -9.66
N GLN A 179 10.33 -4.10 -9.30
CA GLN A 179 11.66 -3.81 -8.78
C GLN A 179 12.57 -3.17 -9.85
N GLU A 180 12.48 -3.62 -11.11
CA GLU A 180 13.30 -3.08 -12.21
C GLU A 180 12.83 -1.66 -12.59
N GLU A 181 11.52 -1.45 -12.62
CA GLU A 181 10.90 -0.15 -12.89
C GLU A 181 11.22 0.85 -11.77
N SER A 182 11.17 0.42 -10.51
CA SER A 182 11.58 1.24 -9.35
C SER A 182 13.04 1.65 -9.44
N ALA A 183 13.95 0.73 -9.80
CA ALA A 183 15.36 1.05 -9.99
C ALA A 183 15.59 2.04 -11.14
N ARG A 184 14.78 2.01 -12.21
CA ARG A 184 14.82 3.04 -13.27
C ARG A 184 14.39 4.40 -12.74
N LEU A 185 13.28 4.46 -12.00
CA LEU A 185 12.82 5.70 -11.37
C LEU A 185 13.90 6.30 -10.48
N PHE A 186 14.59 5.49 -9.66
CA PHE A 186 15.65 5.96 -8.77
C PHE A 186 16.84 6.57 -9.54
N ARG A 187 17.19 5.99 -10.70
CA ARG A 187 18.20 6.61 -11.57
C ARG A 187 17.77 7.98 -12.10
N VAL A 188 16.48 8.12 -12.46
CA VAL A 188 15.93 9.41 -12.89
C VAL A 188 15.95 10.41 -11.75
N VAL A 189 15.51 10.02 -10.55
CA VAL A 189 15.54 10.88 -9.34
C VAL A 189 16.95 11.39 -9.04
N ARG A 190 17.96 10.51 -9.03
CA ARG A 190 19.37 10.89 -8.80
C ARG A 190 19.91 11.83 -9.89
N ARG A 191 19.49 11.63 -11.13
CA ARG A 191 19.87 12.53 -12.22
C ARG A 191 19.26 13.93 -12.02
N LEU A 192 17.96 14.03 -11.77
CA LEU A 192 17.28 15.29 -11.52
C LEU A 192 17.86 16.02 -10.32
N GLN A 193 18.22 15.30 -9.26
CA GLN A 193 18.96 15.80 -8.12
C GLN A 193 20.31 16.42 -8.57
N SER A 194 21.09 15.71 -9.39
CA SER A 194 22.36 16.22 -9.89
C SER A 194 22.21 17.44 -10.82
N GLU A 195 21.06 17.62 -11.45
CA GLU A 195 20.67 18.80 -12.22
C GLU A 195 20.20 19.99 -11.35
N GLY A 196 20.19 19.83 -10.02
CA GLY A 196 19.88 20.88 -9.05
C GLY A 196 18.40 20.97 -8.68
N ILE A 197 17.57 20.01 -9.09
CA ILE A 197 16.16 19.95 -8.69
C ILE A 197 16.07 19.51 -7.22
N ALA A 198 15.24 20.19 -6.45
CA ALA A 198 14.91 19.83 -5.08
C ALA A 198 13.74 18.82 -5.07
N ILE A 199 13.91 17.67 -4.46
CA ILE A 199 12.94 16.57 -4.55
C ILE A 199 12.38 16.22 -3.17
N VAL A 200 11.06 16.18 -3.03
CA VAL A 200 10.38 15.55 -1.89
C VAL A 200 9.93 14.16 -2.32
N PHE A 201 10.38 13.15 -1.59
CA PHE A 201 10.04 11.76 -1.86
C PHE A 201 9.21 11.20 -0.69
N ILE A 202 7.97 10.82 -0.97
CA ILE A 202 7.07 10.21 0.02
C ILE A 202 6.93 8.74 -0.32
N SER A 203 7.34 7.88 0.61
CA SER A 203 7.13 6.43 0.53
C SER A 203 6.99 5.86 1.93
N HIS A 204 6.31 4.72 2.04
CA HIS A 204 6.29 3.92 3.26
C HIS A 204 7.30 2.77 3.23
N ARG A 205 8.03 2.60 2.12
CA ARG A 205 9.06 1.58 1.92
C ARG A 205 10.43 2.16 2.29
N ILE A 206 10.90 1.83 3.48
CA ILE A 206 12.12 2.43 4.06
C ILE A 206 13.37 2.16 3.22
N HIS A 207 13.49 0.98 2.60
CA HIS A 207 14.62 0.67 1.73
C HIS A 207 14.71 1.63 0.53
N GLU A 208 13.57 2.04 -0.05
CA GLU A 208 13.52 3.03 -1.15
C GLU A 208 14.02 4.40 -0.68
N LEU A 209 13.57 4.84 0.51
CA LEU A 209 13.99 6.12 1.09
C LEU A 209 15.50 6.15 1.34
N ARG A 210 16.05 5.07 1.89
CA ARG A 210 17.50 4.96 2.13
C ARG A 210 18.32 4.91 0.84
N GLU A 211 17.72 4.45 -0.25
CA GLU A 211 18.40 4.41 -1.53
C GLU A 211 18.49 5.79 -2.20
N VAL A 212 17.45 6.64 -2.10
CA VAL A 212 17.38 7.86 -2.92
C VAL A 212 17.37 9.17 -2.13
N CYS A 213 17.18 9.16 -0.81
CA CYS A 213 17.03 10.37 -0.01
C CYS A 213 18.29 10.69 0.80
N ASP A 214 18.59 11.99 0.94
CA ASP A 214 19.70 12.51 1.73
C ASP A 214 19.25 12.88 3.14
N GLN A 215 18.02 13.38 3.26
CA GLN A 215 17.42 13.89 4.48
C GLN A 215 16.05 13.28 4.72
N LEU A 216 15.62 13.32 5.97
CA LEU A 216 14.35 12.77 6.42
C LEU A 216 13.62 13.77 7.33
N THR A 217 12.35 14.01 7.08
CA THR A 217 11.44 14.65 8.05
C THR A 217 10.33 13.68 8.41
N VAL A 218 10.13 13.47 9.71
CA VAL A 218 9.06 12.63 10.24
C VAL A 218 7.90 13.50 10.70
N LEU A 219 6.71 13.25 10.14
CA LEU A 219 5.45 13.82 10.61
C LEU A 219 4.68 12.78 11.44
N ARG A 220 4.15 13.21 12.59
CA ARG A 220 3.26 12.40 13.43
C ARG A 220 2.19 13.28 14.05
N ASP A 221 0.91 12.89 13.91
CA ASP A 221 -0.27 13.61 14.43
C ASP A 221 -0.29 15.10 14.06
N GLY A 222 0.10 15.42 12.82
CA GLY A 222 0.14 16.78 12.28
C GLY A 222 1.30 17.64 12.75
N ARG A 223 2.34 17.07 13.36
CA ARG A 223 3.54 17.78 13.86
C ARG A 223 4.81 17.18 13.27
N LYS A 224 5.83 18.02 13.10
CA LYS A 224 7.18 17.55 12.83
C LYS A 224 7.79 16.97 14.12
N VAL A 225 8.14 15.69 14.08
CA VAL A 225 8.76 14.96 15.20
C VAL A 225 10.28 15.03 15.13
N SER A 226 10.83 14.87 13.93
CA SER A 226 12.28 14.93 13.73
C SER A 226 12.62 15.40 12.31
N HIS A 227 13.85 15.85 12.16
CA HIS A 227 14.51 16.14 10.91
C HIS A 227 15.96 15.64 11.05
N ASP A 228 16.36 14.72 10.21
CA ASP A 228 17.62 13.99 10.35
C ASP A 228 18.28 13.79 8.97
N ALA A 229 19.61 13.59 8.95
CA ALA A 229 20.28 13.07 7.77
C ALA A 229 19.95 11.57 7.61
N MET A 230 19.66 11.13 6.38
CA MET A 230 19.25 9.74 6.12
C MET A 230 20.35 8.74 6.49
N GLY A 231 21.62 9.10 6.29
CA GLY A 231 22.77 8.25 6.62
C GLY A 231 22.96 7.95 8.11
N ASP A 232 22.41 8.79 8.99
CA ASP A 232 22.57 8.68 10.45
C ASP A 232 21.54 7.73 11.09
N LEU A 233 20.56 7.25 10.31
CA LEU A 233 19.45 6.46 10.81
C LEU A 233 19.44 5.03 10.27
N SER A 234 19.22 4.05 11.16
CA SER A 234 18.82 2.71 10.74
C SER A 234 17.36 2.69 10.25
N GLY A 235 16.99 1.66 9.48
CA GLY A 235 15.59 1.48 9.08
C GLY A 235 14.65 1.39 10.29
N GLU A 236 15.09 0.73 11.34
CA GLU A 236 14.38 0.57 12.60
C GLU A 236 14.14 1.91 13.29
N GLN A 237 15.17 2.76 13.40
CA GLN A 237 15.04 4.09 13.99
C GLN A 237 14.06 4.98 13.22
N ILE A 238 14.00 4.86 11.89
CA ILE A 238 13.02 5.59 11.08
C ILE A 238 11.60 5.15 11.47
N VAL A 239 11.36 3.84 11.58
CA VAL A 239 10.06 3.29 12.00
C VAL A 239 9.68 3.74 13.40
N GLU A 240 10.60 3.66 14.35
CA GLU A 240 10.37 4.11 15.73
C GLU A 240 9.97 5.58 15.80
N LYS A 241 10.65 6.45 15.05
CA LYS A 241 10.28 7.87 14.96
C LYS A 241 8.89 8.07 14.37
N MET A 242 8.50 7.27 13.35
CA MET A 242 7.17 7.32 12.73
C MET A 242 6.07 6.85 13.69
N LEU A 243 6.32 5.80 14.48
CA LEU A 243 5.35 5.20 15.41
C LEU A 243 5.34 5.91 16.75
N GLY A 244 6.50 6.32 17.25
CA GLY A 244 6.70 6.90 18.57
C GLY A 244 6.92 5.89 19.70
N HIS A 245 7.17 4.64 19.34
CA HIS A 245 7.54 3.53 20.23
C HIS A 245 8.46 2.56 19.49
N THR A 246 9.09 1.64 20.19
CA THR A 246 10.08 0.70 19.64
C THR A 246 9.47 -0.33 18.68
N LEU A 247 10.30 -0.88 17.80
CA LEU A 247 9.90 -1.91 16.82
C LEU A 247 9.46 -3.22 17.47
N ASP A 248 10.01 -3.55 18.65
CA ASP A 248 9.61 -4.75 19.42
C ASP A 248 8.11 -4.79 19.70
N ASP A 249 7.44 -3.63 19.63
CA ASP A 249 5.99 -3.51 19.83
C ASP A 249 5.16 -3.71 18.55
N ILE A 250 5.75 -3.89 17.36
CA ILE A 250 5.00 -4.04 16.09
C ILE A 250 4.32 -5.40 16.01
N TYR A 251 5.06 -6.44 16.38
CA TYR A 251 4.54 -7.80 16.37
C TYR A 251 4.05 -8.21 17.76
N PRO A 252 2.96 -8.98 17.83
CA PRO A 252 2.55 -9.56 19.10
C PRO A 252 3.64 -10.48 19.67
N PRO A 253 3.71 -10.65 21.00
CA PRO A 253 4.65 -11.59 21.61
C PRO A 253 4.49 -12.99 21.01
N ARG A 254 5.61 -13.67 20.72
CA ARG A 254 5.56 -15.03 20.19
C ARG A 254 4.79 -15.95 21.13
N ARG A 255 3.90 -16.72 20.56
CA ARG A 255 3.14 -17.73 21.31
C ARG A 255 4.03 -18.92 21.65
N THR A 256 3.85 -19.45 22.84
CA THR A 256 4.65 -20.58 23.36
C THR A 256 4.08 -21.94 22.98
N ALA A 257 2.79 -22.00 22.62
CA ALA A 257 2.13 -23.23 22.22
C ALA A 257 0.82 -22.97 21.46
N PHE A 258 0.48 -23.83 20.55
CA PHE A 258 -0.82 -24.00 19.92
C PHE A 258 -1.28 -25.46 20.04
N SER A 259 -2.55 -25.73 19.78
CA SER A 259 -3.14 -27.08 19.95
C SER A 259 -2.56 -28.06 18.93
N ASP A 260 -2.40 -29.33 19.31
CA ASP A 260 -2.04 -30.39 18.35
C ASP A 260 -3.19 -30.82 17.43
N LYS A 261 -4.39 -30.27 17.65
CA LYS A 261 -5.57 -30.58 16.85
C LYS A 261 -5.47 -29.97 15.46
N THR A 262 -5.45 -30.81 14.43
CA THR A 262 -5.45 -30.40 13.04
C THR A 262 -6.82 -29.83 12.64
N LEU A 263 -6.86 -28.61 12.12
CA LEU A 263 -8.06 -27.99 11.55
C LEU A 263 -8.17 -28.24 10.04
N LEU A 264 -7.04 -28.12 9.31
CA LEU A 264 -6.99 -28.34 7.87
C LEU A 264 -5.78 -29.22 7.53
N SER A 265 -6.01 -30.26 6.75
CA SER A 265 -4.96 -31.10 6.15
C SER A 265 -5.22 -31.22 4.66
N VAL A 266 -4.21 -30.95 3.86
CA VAL A 266 -4.27 -30.99 2.40
C VAL A 266 -3.06 -31.77 1.89
N LYS A 267 -3.30 -32.73 1.01
CA LYS A 267 -2.24 -33.49 0.31
C LYS A 267 -2.53 -33.52 -1.18
N GLY A 268 -1.53 -33.22 -1.98
CA GLY A 268 -1.61 -33.25 -3.42
C GLY A 268 -2.61 -32.23 -3.99
N LEU A 269 -2.52 -30.96 -3.58
CA LEU A 269 -3.33 -29.90 -4.19
C LEU A 269 -2.65 -29.45 -5.49
N HIS A 270 -3.42 -29.48 -6.56
CA HIS A 270 -3.05 -29.00 -7.89
C HIS A 270 -4.09 -28.04 -8.44
N ASP A 271 -3.66 -27.04 -9.18
CA ASP A 271 -4.51 -26.27 -10.06
C ASP A 271 -4.16 -26.55 -11.54
N GLN A 272 -4.81 -25.84 -12.46
CA GLN A 272 -4.57 -26.02 -13.91
C GLN A 272 -3.36 -25.24 -14.41
N HIS A 273 -2.80 -24.30 -13.63
CA HIS A 273 -1.87 -23.30 -14.13
C HIS A 273 -0.54 -23.29 -13.38
N LYS A 274 -0.56 -23.23 -12.06
CA LYS A 274 0.62 -22.90 -11.27
C LYS A 274 0.94 -23.93 -10.19
N LEU A 275 -0.05 -24.38 -9.42
CA LEU A 275 0.16 -25.18 -8.22
C LEU A 275 0.45 -26.65 -8.57
N ARG A 276 1.48 -27.22 -7.94
CA ARG A 276 1.95 -28.59 -8.21
C ARG A 276 2.23 -29.32 -6.91
N ASP A 277 1.38 -30.28 -6.57
CA ASP A 277 1.57 -31.18 -5.44
C ASP A 277 1.77 -30.48 -4.09
N ILE A 278 0.90 -29.49 -3.80
CA ILE A 278 0.95 -28.77 -2.54
C ILE A 278 0.39 -29.65 -1.43
N SER A 279 1.18 -29.82 -0.38
CA SER A 279 0.76 -30.51 0.84
C SER A 279 1.07 -29.64 2.05
N LEU A 280 0.07 -29.41 2.92
CA LEU A 280 0.20 -28.61 4.13
C LEU A 280 -0.78 -29.04 5.21
N THR A 281 -0.45 -28.72 6.45
CA THR A 281 -1.33 -28.93 7.61
C THR A 281 -1.43 -27.63 8.40
N LEU A 282 -2.60 -27.35 8.95
CA LEU A 282 -2.86 -26.20 9.82
C LEU A 282 -3.54 -26.69 11.11
N ARG A 283 -3.01 -26.25 12.24
CA ARG A 283 -3.49 -26.65 13.58
C ARG A 283 -4.39 -25.56 14.19
N GLU A 284 -5.13 -25.93 15.21
CA GLU A 284 -5.96 -25.00 15.97
C GLU A 284 -5.09 -24.00 16.73
N GLY A 285 -5.35 -22.70 16.51
CA GLY A 285 -4.58 -21.62 17.09
C GLY A 285 -3.24 -21.34 16.41
N GLU A 286 -2.89 -22.00 15.32
CA GLU A 286 -1.66 -21.81 14.57
C GLU A 286 -1.80 -20.67 13.55
N ILE A 287 -0.74 -19.88 13.38
CA ILE A 287 -0.54 -19.00 12.23
C ILE A 287 0.53 -19.64 11.32
N LEU A 288 0.09 -20.22 10.21
CA LEU A 288 0.94 -20.81 9.19
C LEU A 288 1.26 -19.76 8.12
N GLY A 289 2.52 -19.37 8.02
CA GLY A 289 3.01 -18.46 6.99
C GLY A 289 3.18 -19.15 5.64
N ILE A 290 2.86 -18.44 4.56
CA ILE A 290 3.19 -18.85 3.18
C ILE A 290 4.12 -17.78 2.60
N ALA A 291 5.40 -18.09 2.55
CA ALA A 291 6.45 -17.27 1.96
C ALA A 291 6.56 -17.51 0.45
N GLY A 292 7.01 -16.51 -0.30
CA GLY A 292 7.34 -16.65 -1.72
C GLY A 292 7.38 -15.30 -2.41
N LEU A 293 8.19 -15.21 -3.46
CA LEU A 293 8.29 -14.01 -4.29
C LEU A 293 7.00 -13.78 -5.12
N ALA A 294 6.91 -12.61 -5.76
CA ALA A 294 5.83 -12.33 -6.69
C ALA A 294 5.77 -13.42 -7.78
N GLY A 295 4.57 -13.94 -8.06
CA GLY A 295 4.38 -15.01 -9.03
C GLY A 295 4.75 -16.43 -8.53
N ALA A 296 5.14 -16.62 -7.28
CA ALA A 296 5.42 -17.98 -6.74
C ALA A 296 4.18 -18.88 -6.66
N GLY A 297 2.96 -18.30 -6.61
CA GLY A 297 1.70 -19.04 -6.54
C GLY A 297 0.94 -18.84 -5.22
N LYS A 298 1.29 -17.85 -4.40
CA LYS A 298 0.64 -17.59 -3.09
C LYS A 298 -0.87 -17.31 -3.24
N THR A 299 -1.23 -16.36 -4.09
CA THR A 299 -2.63 -15.98 -4.34
C THR A 299 -3.41 -17.13 -4.95
N GLU A 300 -2.81 -17.87 -5.88
CA GLU A 300 -3.39 -19.08 -6.46
C GLU A 300 -3.68 -20.13 -5.38
N LEU A 301 -2.74 -20.34 -4.44
CA LEU A 301 -2.93 -21.25 -3.31
C LEU A 301 -4.07 -20.80 -2.40
N CYS A 302 -4.11 -19.55 -2.01
CA CYS A 302 -5.19 -19.00 -1.18
C CYS A 302 -6.57 -19.16 -1.86
N LYS A 303 -6.67 -18.83 -3.14
CA LYS A 303 -7.89 -18.97 -3.94
C LYS A 303 -8.28 -20.46 -4.17
N ALA A 304 -7.31 -21.33 -4.41
CA ALA A 304 -7.55 -22.76 -4.59
C ALA A 304 -8.08 -23.40 -3.30
N LEU A 305 -7.49 -23.12 -2.15
CA LEU A 305 -7.97 -23.59 -0.85
C LEU A 305 -9.39 -23.09 -0.53
N PHE A 306 -9.71 -21.87 -0.92
CA PHE A 306 -11.04 -21.32 -0.72
C PHE A 306 -12.08 -21.80 -1.76
N GLY A 307 -11.62 -22.49 -2.83
CA GLY A 307 -12.49 -22.94 -3.92
C GLY A 307 -12.92 -21.82 -4.85
N ALA A 308 -12.20 -20.69 -4.88
CA ALA A 308 -12.44 -19.56 -5.78
C ALA A 308 -11.86 -19.82 -7.19
N THR A 309 -10.89 -20.73 -7.31
CA THR A 309 -10.35 -21.20 -8.59
C THR A 309 -10.49 -22.72 -8.69
N PRO A 310 -10.65 -23.28 -9.90
CA PRO A 310 -10.69 -24.72 -10.11
C PRO A 310 -9.41 -25.40 -9.63
N SER A 311 -9.53 -26.31 -8.68
CA SER A 311 -8.40 -27.05 -8.12
C SER A 311 -8.79 -28.49 -7.78
N ARG A 312 -7.79 -29.36 -7.67
CA ARG A 312 -7.95 -30.76 -7.31
C ARG A 312 -7.06 -31.07 -6.11
N VAL A 313 -7.60 -31.87 -5.20
CA VAL A 313 -6.92 -32.34 -4.00
C VAL A 313 -7.02 -33.87 -3.97
N ASP A 314 -5.92 -34.55 -3.74
CA ASP A 314 -5.89 -36.01 -3.60
C ASP A 314 -6.54 -36.42 -2.29
N GLN A 315 -6.09 -35.86 -1.18
CA GLN A 315 -6.67 -36.04 0.14
C GLN A 315 -6.81 -34.71 0.84
N GLY A 316 -8.00 -34.44 1.34
CA GLY A 316 -8.31 -33.23 2.11
C GLY A 316 -9.18 -33.52 3.31
N GLU A 317 -8.86 -32.90 4.43
CA GLU A 317 -9.61 -32.99 5.67
C GLU A 317 -9.75 -31.60 6.28
N LEU A 318 -10.96 -31.23 6.72
CA LEU A 318 -11.26 -30.00 7.40
C LEU A 318 -12.05 -30.31 8.67
N GLN A 319 -11.51 -29.97 9.82
CA GLN A 319 -12.10 -30.23 11.15
C GLN A 319 -12.47 -31.72 11.36
N GLY A 320 -11.58 -32.65 10.95
CA GLY A 320 -11.80 -34.08 11.07
C GLY A 320 -12.80 -34.67 10.05
N ARG A 321 -13.22 -33.91 9.02
CA ARG A 321 -14.15 -34.37 7.99
C ARG A 321 -13.50 -34.32 6.60
N PRO A 322 -13.80 -35.30 5.73
CA PRO A 322 -13.33 -35.24 4.36
C PRO A 322 -13.73 -33.93 3.67
N TRP A 323 -12.75 -33.29 3.05
CA TRP A 323 -12.92 -31.96 2.45
C TRP A 323 -12.29 -31.90 1.05
N LYS A 324 -12.93 -31.16 0.16
CA LYS A 324 -12.41 -30.78 -1.15
C LYS A 324 -12.85 -29.36 -1.48
N PRO A 325 -11.96 -28.51 -2.01
CA PRO A 325 -12.35 -27.19 -2.49
C PRO A 325 -13.29 -27.33 -3.70
N ARG A 326 -14.47 -26.73 -3.65
CA ARG A 326 -15.45 -26.81 -4.72
C ARG A 326 -15.96 -25.45 -5.16
N SER A 327 -16.33 -24.60 -4.21
CA SER A 327 -16.86 -23.25 -4.46
C SER A 327 -16.79 -22.43 -3.18
N PRO A 328 -16.71 -21.08 -3.27
CA PRO A 328 -16.61 -20.19 -2.10
C PRO A 328 -17.78 -20.37 -1.12
N ASP A 329 -19.01 -20.50 -1.59
CA ASP A 329 -20.21 -20.73 -0.76
C ASP A 329 -20.09 -21.97 0.11
N ARG A 330 -19.59 -23.08 -0.45
CA ARG A 330 -19.34 -24.31 0.29
C ARG A 330 -18.20 -24.17 1.29
N SER A 331 -17.15 -23.46 0.93
CA SER A 331 -16.02 -23.21 1.83
C SER A 331 -16.47 -22.39 3.03
N VAL A 332 -17.28 -21.35 2.82
CA VAL A 332 -17.88 -20.55 3.90
C VAL A 332 -18.77 -21.41 4.80
N ALA A 333 -19.66 -22.23 4.21
CA ALA A 333 -20.52 -23.13 4.98
C ALA A 333 -19.73 -24.16 5.81
N GLN A 334 -18.53 -24.54 5.36
CA GLN A 334 -17.63 -25.46 6.06
C GLN A 334 -16.68 -24.78 7.05
N GLY A 335 -16.72 -23.45 7.17
CA GLY A 335 -15.93 -22.70 8.13
C GLY A 335 -14.58 -22.20 7.64
N LEU A 336 -14.41 -22.02 6.31
CA LEU A 336 -13.28 -21.31 5.75
C LEU A 336 -13.66 -19.86 5.42
N ALA A 337 -12.70 -18.96 5.55
CA ALA A 337 -12.83 -17.56 5.16
C ALA A 337 -11.60 -17.11 4.37
N LEU A 338 -11.77 -16.21 3.39
CA LEU A 338 -10.69 -15.61 2.62
C LEU A 338 -10.75 -14.09 2.69
N VAL A 339 -9.61 -13.50 3.04
CA VAL A 339 -9.34 -12.07 2.91
C VAL A 339 -8.37 -11.92 1.72
N PRO A 340 -8.84 -11.49 0.54
CA PRO A 340 -8.05 -11.47 -0.68
C PRO A 340 -7.10 -10.28 -0.73
N GLU A 341 -6.02 -10.41 -1.52
CA GLU A 341 -5.05 -9.36 -1.80
C GLU A 341 -5.71 -8.09 -2.38
N GLU A 342 -6.48 -8.24 -3.46
CA GLU A 342 -7.19 -7.13 -4.09
C GLU A 342 -8.52 -6.82 -3.38
N ARG A 343 -8.45 -6.37 -2.10
CA ARG A 343 -9.64 -6.15 -1.26
C ARG A 343 -10.71 -5.29 -1.90
N ARG A 344 -10.33 -4.25 -2.68
CA ARG A 344 -11.28 -3.32 -3.32
C ARG A 344 -12.08 -3.95 -4.46
N LYS A 345 -11.53 -4.98 -5.12
CA LYS A 345 -12.19 -5.70 -6.22
C LYS A 345 -12.92 -6.94 -5.73
N GLU A 346 -12.29 -7.71 -4.81
CA GLU A 346 -12.73 -9.04 -4.43
C GLU A 346 -13.19 -9.14 -2.97
N GLY A 347 -12.73 -8.22 -2.11
CA GLY A 347 -12.91 -8.33 -0.65
C GLY A 347 -14.05 -7.52 -0.07
N ILE A 348 -14.39 -6.35 -0.64
CA ILE A 348 -15.35 -5.40 -0.08
C ILE A 348 -16.20 -4.72 -1.16
N PHE A 349 -17.40 -4.30 -0.79
CA PHE A 349 -18.26 -3.43 -1.61
C PHE A 349 -17.92 -1.98 -1.31
N ILE A 350 -16.97 -1.42 -2.06
CA ILE A 350 -16.32 -0.12 -1.78
C ILE A 350 -17.30 1.06 -1.74
N HIS A 351 -18.40 1.00 -2.52
CA HIS A 351 -19.41 2.05 -2.60
C HIS A 351 -20.54 1.91 -1.56
N GLU A 352 -20.54 0.82 -0.80
CA GLU A 352 -21.52 0.52 0.23
C GLU A 352 -21.04 0.91 1.62
N GLY A 353 -21.98 0.95 2.58
CA GLY A 353 -21.68 1.28 3.98
C GLY A 353 -21.00 0.14 4.73
N ILE A 354 -20.41 0.48 5.88
CA ILE A 354 -19.77 -0.49 6.79
C ILE A 354 -20.74 -1.63 7.18
N PRO A 355 -22.01 -1.38 7.59
CA PRO A 355 -22.90 -2.44 8.03
C PRO A 355 -23.10 -3.53 6.97
N MET A 356 -23.40 -3.15 5.72
CA MET A 356 -23.58 -4.10 4.63
C MET A 356 -22.33 -4.94 4.38
N ASN A 357 -21.16 -4.33 4.40
CA ASN A 357 -19.91 -5.07 4.22
C ASN A 357 -19.62 -6.07 5.34
N LEU A 358 -20.01 -5.74 6.57
CA LEU A 358 -19.84 -6.64 7.71
C LEU A 358 -20.87 -7.78 7.73
N SER A 359 -22.07 -7.54 7.21
CA SER A 359 -23.19 -8.51 7.27
C SER A 359 -23.23 -9.49 6.10
N VAL A 360 -22.59 -9.16 4.96
CA VAL A 360 -22.74 -9.91 3.71
C VAL A 360 -22.30 -11.38 3.76
N ALA A 361 -21.33 -11.70 4.62
CA ALA A 361 -20.85 -13.07 4.85
C ALA A 361 -21.45 -13.73 6.11
N ALA A 362 -22.32 -13.03 6.80
CA ALA A 362 -22.99 -13.54 7.98
C ALA A 362 -24.29 -14.19 7.52
N ASP A 363 -24.36 -15.51 7.64
CA ASP A 363 -25.56 -16.32 7.37
C ASP A 363 -26.88 -15.56 7.57
N ASP A 364 -28.03 -16.21 7.37
CA ASP A 364 -29.38 -15.68 7.64
C ASP A 364 -29.62 -15.12 9.06
N SER A 365 -28.53 -14.90 9.81
CA SER A 365 -28.52 -14.44 11.20
C SER A 365 -29.15 -13.06 11.42
N PHE A 366 -29.31 -12.27 10.36
CA PHE A 366 -30.05 -10.99 10.39
C PHE A 366 -31.45 -11.12 9.79
N SER A 367 -31.83 -12.31 9.33
CA SER A 367 -33.13 -12.58 8.73
C SER A 367 -33.96 -13.49 9.61
N ARG A 368 -35.20 -13.11 9.87
CA ARG A 368 -36.18 -13.95 10.51
C ARG A 368 -37.43 -13.97 9.64
N TRP A 369 -37.90 -15.14 9.25
CA TRP A 369 -39.03 -15.29 8.33
C TRP A 369 -38.86 -14.55 6.99
N SER A 370 -37.63 -14.59 6.45
CA SER A 370 -37.24 -13.87 5.22
C SER A 370 -37.31 -12.33 5.34
N ILE A 371 -37.47 -11.79 6.55
CA ILE A 371 -37.44 -10.34 6.80
C ILE A 371 -36.06 -9.97 7.39
N PHE A 372 -35.32 -9.16 6.65
CA PHE A 372 -34.00 -8.67 7.07
C PHE A 372 -34.11 -7.53 8.08
N SER A 373 -33.40 -7.64 9.21
CA SER A 373 -33.43 -6.65 10.30
C SER A 373 -32.26 -5.68 10.20
N ARG A 374 -32.45 -4.54 9.54
CA ARG A 374 -31.44 -3.46 9.49
C ARG A 374 -31.03 -2.93 10.88
N ARG A 375 -31.91 -3.03 11.86
CA ARG A 375 -31.59 -2.59 13.24
C ARG A 375 -30.58 -3.53 13.90
N GLN A 376 -30.71 -4.83 13.70
CA GLN A 376 -29.76 -5.81 14.22
C GLN A 376 -28.42 -5.72 13.48
N GLU A 377 -28.43 -5.56 12.15
CA GLU A 377 -27.25 -5.31 11.34
C GLU A 377 -26.46 -4.09 11.84
N LEU A 378 -27.15 -2.96 12.04
CA LEU A 378 -26.52 -1.73 12.51
C LEU A 378 -25.96 -1.86 13.93
N SER A 379 -26.67 -2.57 14.80
CA SER A 379 -26.21 -2.84 16.17
C SER A 379 -24.92 -3.67 16.17
N TRP A 380 -24.92 -4.74 15.37
CA TRP A 380 -23.73 -5.58 15.15
C TRP A 380 -22.56 -4.81 14.55
N ALA A 381 -22.84 -4.00 13.53
CA ALA A 381 -21.80 -3.19 12.90
C ALA A 381 -21.16 -2.21 13.89
N LYS A 382 -21.95 -1.57 14.79
CA LYS A 382 -21.42 -0.68 15.83
C LYS A 382 -20.49 -1.42 16.81
N GLU A 383 -20.88 -2.62 17.22
CA GLU A 383 -20.06 -3.47 18.10
C GLU A 383 -18.73 -3.84 17.42
N LEU A 384 -18.79 -4.30 16.15
CA LEU A 384 -17.58 -4.64 15.41
C LEU A 384 -16.69 -3.44 15.10
N ILE A 385 -17.24 -2.28 14.75
CA ILE A 385 -16.48 -1.05 14.56
C ILE A 385 -15.65 -0.75 15.81
N GLN A 386 -16.26 -0.86 17.00
CA GLN A 386 -15.57 -0.65 18.26
C GLN A 386 -14.54 -1.74 18.54
N ARG A 387 -14.90 -3.02 18.38
CA ARG A 387 -14.03 -4.17 18.65
C ARG A 387 -12.79 -4.20 17.74
N LEU A 388 -12.96 -3.86 16.46
CA LEU A 388 -11.88 -3.80 15.46
C LEU A 388 -11.11 -2.48 15.48
N GLY A 389 -11.56 -1.49 16.24
CA GLY A 389 -10.97 -0.16 16.25
C GLY A 389 -11.03 0.52 14.88
N VAL A 390 -12.16 0.37 14.16
CA VAL A 390 -12.36 1.03 12.86
C VAL A 390 -12.63 2.51 13.08
N ARG A 391 -11.75 3.36 12.53
CA ARG A 391 -11.91 4.81 12.62
C ARG A 391 -12.86 5.29 11.53
N THR A 392 -14.04 5.75 11.94
CA THR A 392 -15.10 6.24 11.06
C THR A 392 -15.82 7.42 11.68
N SER A 393 -16.33 8.33 10.84
CA SER A 393 -17.15 9.46 11.28
C SER A 393 -18.61 9.05 11.57
N SER A 394 -19.06 7.93 11.00
CA SER A 394 -20.42 7.40 11.17
C SER A 394 -20.41 5.90 10.90
N PRO A 395 -21.20 5.10 11.66
CA PRO A 395 -21.35 3.67 11.37
C PRO A 395 -21.83 3.36 9.95
N GLN A 396 -22.57 4.27 9.31
CA GLN A 396 -23.07 4.11 7.94
C GLN A 396 -22.13 4.67 6.86
N GLN A 397 -20.92 5.13 7.23
CA GLN A 397 -19.96 5.66 6.28
C GLN A 397 -19.64 4.65 5.18
N LYS A 398 -19.56 5.12 3.92
CA LYS A 398 -19.15 4.29 2.78
C LYS A 398 -17.67 3.93 2.90
N LEU A 399 -17.32 2.70 2.52
CA LEU A 399 -15.94 2.21 2.61
C LEU A 399 -14.94 3.00 1.77
N ALA A 400 -15.37 3.58 0.65
CA ALA A 400 -14.54 4.44 -0.19
C ALA A 400 -13.91 5.62 0.57
N ARG A 401 -14.53 6.04 1.69
CA ARG A 401 -14.04 7.16 2.52
C ARG A 401 -13.18 6.71 3.71
N LEU A 402 -12.92 5.43 3.85
CA LEU A 402 -12.05 4.88 4.88
C LEU A 402 -10.61 4.75 4.37
N SER A 403 -9.64 4.87 5.28
CA SER A 403 -8.24 4.52 4.98
C SER A 403 -8.08 3.02 4.66
N GLY A 404 -7.00 2.66 3.96
CA GLY A 404 -6.70 1.27 3.60
C GLY A 404 -6.74 0.31 4.79
N GLY A 405 -6.12 0.66 5.91
CA GLY A 405 -6.14 -0.15 7.13
C GLY A 405 -7.56 -0.34 7.70
N ASN A 406 -8.41 0.70 7.68
CA ASN A 406 -9.79 0.56 8.12
C ASN A 406 -10.65 -0.27 7.15
N GLN A 407 -10.41 -0.17 5.83
CA GLN A 407 -11.03 -1.05 4.83
C GLN A 407 -10.64 -2.51 5.10
N GLN A 408 -9.37 -2.78 5.43
CA GLN A 408 -8.85 -4.11 5.74
C GLN A 408 -9.50 -4.68 7.01
N LYS A 409 -9.64 -3.88 8.08
CA LYS A 409 -10.35 -4.27 9.30
C LYS A 409 -11.80 -4.66 9.02
N VAL A 410 -12.49 -3.97 8.11
CA VAL A 410 -13.85 -4.32 7.69
C VAL A 410 -13.85 -5.61 6.86
N ALA A 411 -12.88 -5.80 5.95
CA ALA A 411 -12.74 -7.02 5.16
C ALA A 411 -12.52 -8.27 6.03
N ILE A 412 -11.80 -8.14 7.14
CA ILE A 412 -11.65 -9.19 8.15
C ILE A 412 -12.94 -9.35 8.97
N GLY A 413 -13.52 -8.21 9.39
CA GLY A 413 -14.69 -8.16 10.26
C GLY A 413 -15.91 -8.90 9.72
N LYS A 414 -16.09 -8.95 8.39
CA LYS A 414 -17.21 -9.67 7.75
C LYS A 414 -17.24 -11.18 8.08
N TRP A 415 -16.07 -11.76 8.41
CA TRP A 415 -15.94 -13.19 8.73
C TRP A 415 -16.11 -13.52 10.22
N LEU A 416 -16.19 -12.50 11.11
CA LEU A 416 -16.18 -12.72 12.55
C LEU A 416 -17.55 -13.15 13.13
N ARG A 417 -18.62 -13.03 12.37
CA ARG A 417 -19.97 -13.49 12.79
C ARG A 417 -20.25 -14.94 12.42
N GLY A 418 -19.63 -15.43 11.35
CA GLY A 418 -19.83 -16.80 10.85
C GLY A 418 -19.05 -17.85 11.64
N ASN A 419 -19.21 -19.11 11.20
CA ASN A 419 -18.53 -20.27 11.81
C ASN A 419 -17.08 -20.45 11.33
N ALA A 420 -16.43 -19.43 10.79
CA ALA A 420 -15.08 -19.54 10.26
C ALA A 420 -14.10 -20.00 11.34
N GLN A 421 -13.51 -21.18 11.13
CA GLN A 421 -12.46 -21.74 11.96
C GLN A 421 -11.08 -21.63 11.30
N VAL A 422 -11.05 -21.57 9.96
CA VAL A 422 -9.84 -21.36 9.18
C VAL A 422 -9.98 -20.05 8.42
N LEU A 423 -9.05 -19.12 8.67
CA LEU A 423 -8.99 -17.84 7.97
C LEU A 423 -7.73 -17.81 7.09
N ILE A 424 -7.93 -17.47 5.82
CA ILE A 424 -6.86 -17.34 4.83
C ILE A 424 -6.68 -15.85 4.54
N PHE A 425 -5.48 -15.33 4.75
CA PHE A 425 -5.09 -13.96 4.50
C PHE A 425 -4.09 -13.93 3.34
N ASP A 426 -4.45 -13.28 2.26
CA ASP A 426 -3.62 -13.11 1.08
C ASP A 426 -3.13 -11.65 1.02
N GLU A 427 -1.85 -11.41 1.29
CA GLU A 427 -1.19 -10.11 1.36
C GLU A 427 -2.01 -9.06 2.14
N PRO A 428 -2.45 -9.35 3.40
CA PRO A 428 -3.44 -8.53 4.09
C PRO A 428 -2.94 -7.13 4.45
N THR A 429 -1.64 -6.91 4.46
CA THR A 429 -0.97 -5.66 4.81
C THR A 429 -0.59 -4.80 3.61
N LYS A 430 -0.80 -5.31 2.39
CA LYS A 430 -0.47 -4.58 1.16
C LYS A 430 -1.20 -3.25 1.06
N GLY A 431 -0.44 -2.15 0.93
CA GLY A 431 -0.98 -0.79 0.89
C GLY A 431 -1.60 -0.33 2.21
N VAL A 432 -1.08 -0.83 3.32
CA VAL A 432 -1.46 -0.46 4.68
C VAL A 432 -0.26 0.17 5.38
N ASP A 433 -0.47 1.25 6.12
CA ASP A 433 0.62 1.90 6.86
C ASP A 433 1.06 1.09 8.08
N ILE A 434 2.27 1.39 8.59
CA ILE A 434 2.92 0.63 9.67
C ILE A 434 2.05 0.54 10.93
N LYS A 435 1.37 1.63 11.33
CA LYS A 435 0.50 1.63 12.51
C LYS A 435 -0.72 0.73 12.30
N ALA A 436 -1.30 0.77 11.12
CA ALA A 436 -2.42 -0.11 10.79
C ALA A 436 -1.97 -1.57 10.59
N LYS A 437 -0.71 -1.83 10.16
CA LYS A 437 -0.11 -3.18 10.17
C LYS A 437 -0.06 -3.74 11.58
N GLN A 438 0.45 -2.99 12.55
CA GLN A 438 0.48 -3.39 13.97
C GLN A 438 -0.93 -3.76 14.49
N ASP A 439 -1.93 -2.91 14.22
CA ASP A 439 -3.31 -3.20 14.59
C ASP A 439 -3.82 -4.51 13.96
N LEU A 440 -3.43 -4.79 12.69
CA LEU A 440 -3.82 -6.02 11.99
C LEU A 440 -3.11 -7.24 12.55
N PHE A 441 -1.83 -7.17 12.88
CA PHE A 441 -1.09 -8.27 13.50
C PHE A 441 -1.68 -8.65 14.86
N ASN A 442 -1.98 -7.66 15.69
CA ASN A 442 -2.66 -7.90 16.97
C ASN A 442 -4.07 -8.51 16.79
N LEU A 443 -4.80 -8.09 15.77
CA LEU A 443 -6.10 -8.66 15.44
C LEU A 443 -5.97 -10.13 15.00
N ILE A 444 -5.03 -10.43 14.11
CA ILE A 444 -4.79 -11.79 13.58
C ILE A 444 -4.32 -12.72 14.71
N ASP A 445 -3.39 -12.27 15.54
CA ASP A 445 -2.93 -13.03 16.70
C ASP A 445 -4.07 -13.28 17.69
N GLY A 446 -4.90 -12.26 17.98
CA GLY A 446 -6.08 -12.42 18.81
C GLY A 446 -7.11 -13.41 18.26
N LEU A 447 -7.20 -13.59 16.95
CA LEU A 447 -8.04 -14.63 16.33
C LEU A 447 -7.44 -16.02 16.51
N ALA A 448 -6.12 -16.14 16.35
CA ALA A 448 -5.43 -17.40 16.60
C ALA A 448 -5.50 -17.81 18.07
N GLN A 449 -5.37 -16.87 19.03
CA GLN A 449 -5.57 -17.13 20.46
C GLN A 449 -7.01 -17.62 20.79
N GLN A 450 -8.01 -17.29 19.96
CA GLN A 450 -9.37 -17.82 20.06
C GLN A 450 -9.52 -19.23 19.46
N GLY A 451 -8.42 -19.89 19.07
CA GLY A 451 -8.39 -21.23 18.50
C GLY A 451 -8.63 -21.29 17.00
N LYS A 452 -8.65 -20.16 16.28
CA LYS A 452 -8.77 -20.18 14.81
C LYS A 452 -7.45 -20.52 14.19
N GLY A 453 -7.46 -21.37 13.15
CA GLY A 453 -6.29 -21.61 12.32
C GLY A 453 -6.15 -20.50 11.26
N ILE A 454 -4.95 -19.97 11.12
CA ILE A 454 -4.65 -18.86 10.22
C ILE A 454 -3.66 -19.30 9.16
N ILE A 455 -3.97 -19.09 7.87
CA ILE A 455 -2.99 -19.13 6.78
C ILE A 455 -2.68 -17.68 6.43
N TYR A 456 -1.42 -17.27 6.51
CA TYR A 456 -0.94 -15.92 6.28
C TYR A 456 0.06 -15.91 5.13
N ALA A 457 -0.39 -15.52 3.93
CA ALA A 457 0.46 -15.39 2.75
C ALA A 457 0.99 -13.96 2.64
N SER A 458 2.32 -13.79 2.59
CA SER A 458 2.97 -12.50 2.43
C SER A 458 4.27 -12.63 1.62
N GLY A 459 4.58 -11.59 0.85
CA GLY A 459 5.88 -11.38 0.22
C GLY A 459 6.85 -10.62 1.10
N GLU A 460 6.38 -10.02 2.22
CA GLU A 460 7.21 -9.34 3.20
C GLU A 460 7.69 -10.37 4.24
N PHE A 461 8.94 -10.83 4.12
CA PHE A 461 9.46 -11.91 4.97
C PHE A 461 9.55 -11.53 6.45
N SER A 462 9.80 -10.26 6.77
CA SER A 462 9.76 -9.73 8.15
C SER A 462 8.41 -9.98 8.83
N GLU A 463 7.30 -9.87 8.10
CA GLU A 463 5.96 -10.14 8.64
C GLU A 463 5.79 -11.63 8.98
N LEU A 464 6.31 -12.52 8.13
CA LEU A 464 6.24 -13.95 8.36
C LEU A 464 7.08 -14.38 9.56
N VAL A 465 8.30 -13.87 9.64
CA VAL A 465 9.19 -14.13 10.78
C VAL A 465 8.60 -13.57 12.08
N GLY A 466 8.02 -12.36 12.04
CA GLY A 466 7.50 -11.69 13.24
C GLY A 466 6.15 -12.21 13.75
N LEU A 467 5.28 -12.73 12.85
CA LEU A 467 3.90 -13.06 13.19
C LEU A 467 3.60 -14.57 13.21
N CYS A 468 4.23 -15.34 12.32
CA CYS A 468 3.88 -16.75 12.11
C CYS A 468 4.55 -17.69 13.12
N ASP A 469 3.95 -18.86 13.31
CA ASP A 469 4.53 -19.93 14.12
C ASP A 469 5.42 -20.84 13.26
N ARG A 470 4.97 -21.15 12.05
CA ARG A 470 5.63 -22.00 11.06
C ARG A 470 5.44 -21.38 9.66
N ILE A 471 6.42 -21.55 8.79
CA ILE A 471 6.45 -20.95 7.45
C ILE A 471 6.68 -22.03 6.40
N CYS A 472 5.77 -22.13 5.43
CA CYS A 472 5.96 -22.90 4.20
C CYS A 472 6.47 -21.94 3.12
N VAL A 473 7.60 -22.30 2.50
CA VAL A 473 8.17 -21.49 1.41
C VAL A 473 7.70 -22.05 0.08
N LEU A 474 7.06 -21.19 -0.71
CA LEU A 474 6.52 -21.52 -2.03
C LEU A 474 7.47 -21.00 -3.12
N TRP A 475 7.90 -21.89 -4.00
CA TRP A 475 8.68 -21.57 -5.19
C TRP A 475 8.14 -22.36 -6.39
N ASP A 476 7.89 -21.67 -7.49
CA ASP A 476 7.31 -22.20 -8.74
C ASP A 476 6.13 -23.17 -8.53
N GLY A 477 5.21 -22.76 -7.64
CA GLY A 477 3.99 -23.52 -7.36
C GLY A 477 4.19 -24.79 -6.52
N ARG A 478 5.34 -24.94 -5.85
CA ARG A 478 5.64 -26.07 -4.94
C ARG A 478 6.06 -25.55 -3.56
N ILE A 479 5.72 -26.25 -2.51
CA ILE A 479 6.33 -26.03 -1.20
C ILE A 479 7.70 -26.68 -1.22
N VAL A 480 8.76 -25.86 -1.10
CA VAL A 480 10.16 -26.30 -1.14
C VAL A 480 10.80 -26.42 0.24
N ALA A 481 10.23 -25.75 1.23
CA ALA A 481 10.66 -25.83 2.62
C ALA A 481 9.50 -25.60 3.57
N GLU A 482 9.57 -26.19 4.75
CA GLU A 482 8.70 -25.94 5.89
C GLU A 482 9.61 -25.69 7.10
N LEU A 483 9.52 -24.49 7.67
CA LEU A 483 10.44 -23.96 8.65
C LEU A 483 9.69 -23.47 9.89
N ASN A 484 10.31 -23.57 11.05
CA ASN A 484 9.80 -22.94 12.25
C ASN A 484 10.18 -21.44 12.21
N ALA A 485 9.22 -20.55 12.37
CA ALA A 485 9.47 -19.11 12.29
C ALA A 485 10.43 -18.56 13.37
N ALA A 486 10.61 -19.32 14.48
CA ALA A 486 11.56 -18.94 15.53
C ALA A 486 13.03 -19.15 15.13
N ASP A 487 13.28 -20.07 14.18
CA ASP A 487 14.61 -20.56 13.84
C ASP A 487 15.08 -20.06 12.45
N VAL A 488 14.32 -19.18 11.81
CA VAL A 488 14.57 -18.69 10.44
C VAL A 488 14.64 -17.17 10.38
N ASP A 489 15.50 -16.66 9.52
CA ASP A 489 15.61 -15.23 9.18
C ASP A 489 15.13 -14.93 7.75
N GLU A 490 15.07 -13.65 7.42
CA GLU A 490 14.59 -13.18 6.10
C GLU A 490 15.51 -13.66 4.96
N GLU A 491 16.82 -13.77 5.22
CA GLU A 491 17.83 -14.18 4.23
C GLU A 491 17.62 -15.65 3.81
N THR A 492 17.36 -16.50 4.78
CA THR A 492 17.02 -17.92 4.56
C THR A 492 15.72 -18.07 3.78
N LEU A 493 14.67 -17.29 4.14
CA LEU A 493 13.40 -17.28 3.39
C LEU A 493 13.59 -16.83 1.94
N LEU A 494 14.41 -15.80 1.71
CA LEU A 494 14.75 -15.33 0.37
C LEU A 494 15.47 -16.41 -0.44
N LEU A 495 16.45 -17.08 0.16
CA LEU A 495 17.20 -18.16 -0.48
C LEU A 495 16.28 -19.28 -0.98
N PHE A 496 15.40 -19.80 -0.13
CA PHE A 496 14.44 -20.82 -0.55
C PHE A 496 13.43 -20.30 -1.57
N SER A 497 12.99 -19.04 -1.44
CA SER A 497 12.03 -18.41 -2.37
C SER A 497 12.61 -18.18 -3.78
N THR A 498 13.93 -18.26 -3.95
CA THR A 498 14.63 -18.19 -5.24
C THR A 498 15.03 -19.57 -5.78
N GLY A 499 14.64 -20.66 -5.11
CA GLY A 499 14.98 -22.03 -5.49
C GLY A 499 16.36 -22.52 -5.01
N GLY A 500 17.01 -21.74 -4.14
CA GLY A 500 18.26 -22.15 -3.49
C GLY A 500 18.02 -23.17 -2.37
N THR A 501 19.06 -23.97 -2.08
CA THR A 501 19.11 -24.84 -0.89
C THR A 501 20.24 -24.36 0.01
N PRO A 502 20.08 -24.37 1.34
CA PRO A 502 21.20 -24.10 2.24
C PRO A 502 22.33 -25.08 1.98
N GLN A 503 23.56 -24.59 1.94
CA GLN A 503 24.76 -25.44 1.87
C GLN A 503 25.02 -26.13 3.20
#